data_478f7583a49160574ff6e8a4e1943018
#
_entry.id   478f7583a49160574ff6e8a4e1943018
#
_cell.length_a   1.000
_cell.length_b   1.000
_cell.length_c   1.000
_cell.angle_alpha   90.00
_cell.angle_beta   90.00
_cell.angle_gamma   90.00
#
_symmetry.space_group_name_H-M   'P 1'
#
loop_
_entity.id
_entity.type
_entity.pdbx_description
1 polymer ?
#
loop_
_entity_poly.entity_id
_entity_poly.type
_entity_poly.pdbx_seq_one_letter_code
_entity_poly.pdbx_strand_id
1 'polypeptide(L)'
;MAIAKRDEGSKVNSNINVTPMVDVMLVLLIIFMVITPLAEQKVNVTLARTQTAEAMDNASKQDAITIAITRDSKVYLGQDQVTLADLGTKVNDLLQNKTDKTVFFRADERSHYGTVEDAIDAVRTAGVEEIGLLTENPPPTNNRPPTGAGGE
;
A
#
# COMPACT_ATOMS: atom_id res chain seq x y z
N MET A 1 -3.89 -24.67 -84.06
CA MET A 1 -4.37 -23.65 -83.07
C MET A 1 -4.19 -24.27 -81.69
N ALA A 2 -3.15 -23.89 -80.98
CA ALA A 2 -2.89 -24.36 -79.64
C ALA A 2 -3.47 -23.32 -78.62
N ILE A 3 -4.44 -23.76 -77.81
CA ILE A 3 -5.02 -22.98 -76.79
C ILE A 3 -4.10 -23.07 -75.57
N ALA A 4 -3.45 -21.97 -75.23
CA ALA A 4 -2.65 -21.86 -74.02
C ALA A 4 -3.54 -22.02 -72.77
N LYS A 5 -3.29 -23.04 -71.99
CA LYS A 5 -3.91 -23.26 -70.70
C LYS A 5 -3.41 -22.19 -69.73
N ARG A 6 -4.32 -21.34 -69.30
CA ARG A 6 -4.07 -20.32 -68.28
C ARG A 6 -3.78 -21.06 -66.98
N ASP A 7 -2.60 -20.87 -66.50
CA ASP A 7 -2.19 -21.28 -65.16
C ASP A 7 -3.03 -20.52 -64.13
N GLU A 8 -3.93 -21.23 -63.44
CA GLU A 8 -4.65 -20.68 -62.30
C GLU A 8 -3.66 -20.50 -61.17
N GLY A 9 -3.32 -19.23 -60.89
CA GLY A 9 -2.41 -18.88 -59.86
C GLY A 9 -2.68 -19.61 -58.55
N SER A 10 -1.64 -20.15 -57.98
CA SER A 10 -1.67 -20.83 -56.67
C SER A 10 -2.36 -19.96 -55.66
N LYS A 11 -3.47 -20.42 -55.13
CA LYS A 11 -4.13 -19.80 -54.00
C LYS A 11 -3.14 -19.79 -52.84
N VAL A 12 -2.57 -18.65 -52.56
CA VAL A 12 -1.77 -18.46 -51.36
C VAL A 12 -2.68 -18.74 -50.18
N ASN A 13 -2.46 -19.86 -49.53
CA ASN A 13 -3.22 -20.27 -48.34
C ASN A 13 -2.76 -19.40 -47.18
N SER A 14 -3.50 -18.33 -46.96
CA SER A 14 -3.23 -17.33 -45.91
C SER A 14 -3.76 -17.81 -44.55
N ASN A 15 -3.53 -19.09 -44.21
CA ASN A 15 -3.86 -19.62 -42.90
C ASN A 15 -2.84 -19.11 -41.88
N ILE A 16 -3.15 -18.02 -41.22
CA ILE A 16 -2.36 -17.52 -40.09
C ILE A 16 -2.55 -18.54 -38.97
N ASN A 17 -1.45 -19.18 -38.56
CA ASN A 17 -1.48 -20.04 -37.39
C ASN A 17 -1.61 -19.17 -36.15
N VAL A 18 -2.81 -19.16 -35.54
CA VAL A 18 -3.12 -18.34 -34.35
C VAL A 18 -2.57 -18.93 -33.05
N THR A 19 -2.11 -20.18 -33.06
CA THR A 19 -1.62 -20.86 -31.86
C THR A 19 -0.48 -20.10 -31.16
N PRO A 20 0.56 -19.59 -31.86
CA PRO A 20 1.60 -18.80 -31.21
C PRO A 20 1.08 -17.48 -30.61
N MET A 21 0.09 -16.88 -31.26
CA MET A 21 -0.52 -15.63 -30.74
C MET A 21 -1.32 -15.87 -29.47
N VAL A 22 -2.08 -16.96 -29.43
CA VAL A 22 -2.88 -17.33 -28.25
C VAL A 22 -1.95 -17.68 -27.08
N ASP A 23 -0.83 -18.36 -27.32
CA ASP A 23 0.14 -18.67 -26.27
C ASP A 23 0.73 -17.43 -25.64
N VAL A 24 1.15 -16.45 -26.45
CA VAL A 24 1.64 -15.16 -25.95
C VAL A 24 0.56 -14.42 -25.17
N MET A 25 -0.69 -14.43 -25.64
CA MET A 25 -1.80 -13.78 -24.94
C MET A 25 -2.09 -14.45 -23.60
N LEU A 26 -2.04 -15.79 -23.52
CA LEU A 26 -2.21 -16.53 -22.29
C LEU A 26 -1.10 -16.23 -21.29
N VAL A 27 0.17 -16.23 -21.75
CA VAL A 27 1.32 -15.90 -20.89
C VAL A 27 1.21 -14.47 -20.35
N LEU A 28 0.86 -13.51 -21.19
CA LEU A 28 0.65 -12.14 -20.74
C LEU A 28 -0.50 -12.02 -19.74
N LEU A 29 -1.60 -12.77 -19.96
CA LEU A 29 -2.76 -12.76 -19.06
C LEU A 29 -2.39 -13.28 -17.67
N ILE A 30 -1.64 -14.39 -17.57
CA ILE A 30 -1.20 -14.91 -16.26
C ILE A 30 -0.16 -13.99 -15.61
N ILE A 31 0.73 -13.36 -16.38
CA ILE A 31 1.67 -12.36 -15.85
C ILE A 31 0.91 -11.18 -15.26
N PHE A 32 -0.07 -10.62 -15.97
CA PHE A 32 -0.90 -9.55 -15.45
C PHE A 32 -1.71 -9.97 -14.23
N MET A 33 -2.20 -11.21 -14.19
CA MET A 33 -2.92 -11.74 -13.03
C MET A 33 -2.01 -11.83 -11.79
N VAL A 34 -0.74 -12.19 -11.97
CA VAL A 34 0.24 -12.30 -10.87
C VAL A 34 0.76 -10.91 -10.44
N ILE A 35 0.93 -9.99 -11.41
CA ILE A 35 1.45 -8.64 -11.13
C ILE A 35 0.33 -7.69 -10.66
N THR A 36 -0.97 -7.99 -10.93
CA THR A 36 -2.03 -7.16 -10.34
C THR A 36 -1.87 -7.21 -8.82
N PRO A 37 -1.37 -6.14 -8.19
CA PRO A 37 -1.31 -6.10 -6.74
C PRO A 37 -2.74 -6.30 -6.26
N LEU A 38 -2.96 -7.28 -5.40
CA LEU A 38 -4.13 -7.31 -4.56
C LEU A 38 -4.32 -5.89 -4.07
N ALA A 39 -5.40 -5.24 -4.50
CA ALA A 39 -5.66 -3.85 -4.13
C ALA A 39 -5.51 -3.79 -2.62
N GLU A 40 -4.38 -3.26 -2.17
CA GLU A 40 -4.11 -3.07 -0.76
C GLU A 40 -5.27 -2.26 -0.23
N GLN A 41 -6.12 -2.87 0.56
CA GLN A 41 -7.17 -2.18 1.27
C GLN A 41 -6.45 -1.28 2.27
N LYS A 42 -6.00 -0.13 1.80
CA LYS A 42 -5.39 0.87 2.67
C LYS A 42 -6.42 1.28 3.69
N VAL A 43 -6.17 0.92 4.93
CA VAL A 43 -6.98 1.41 6.05
C VAL A 43 -6.85 2.93 6.05
N ASN A 44 -7.95 3.61 5.74
CA ASN A 44 -7.97 5.08 5.70
C ASN A 44 -7.97 5.61 7.14
N VAL A 45 -6.86 6.23 7.51
CA VAL A 45 -6.67 6.86 8.81
C VAL A 45 -6.26 8.30 8.57
N THR A 46 -6.98 9.25 9.17
CA THR A 46 -6.58 10.65 9.16
C THR A 46 -5.55 10.86 10.26
N LEU A 47 -4.28 11.01 9.87
CA LEU A 47 -3.18 11.11 10.82
C LEU A 47 -3.20 12.44 11.57
N ALA A 48 -2.76 12.40 12.82
CA ALA A 48 -2.54 13.61 13.61
C ALA A 48 -1.46 14.47 12.95
N ARG A 49 -1.65 15.77 12.92
CA ARG A 49 -0.71 16.73 12.31
C ARG A 49 0.31 17.19 13.33
N THR A 50 1.58 17.21 12.92
CA THR A 50 2.67 17.76 13.72
C THR A 50 3.56 18.66 12.87
N GLN A 51 4.10 19.70 13.48
CA GLN A 51 4.97 20.67 12.80
C GLN A 51 6.42 20.19 12.71
N THR A 52 6.78 19.16 13.45
CA THR A 52 8.16 18.63 13.57
C THR A 52 8.23 17.15 13.21
N ALA A 53 7.54 16.74 12.13
CA ALA A 53 7.65 15.36 11.67
C ALA A 53 8.99 15.14 10.98
N GLU A 54 9.73 14.14 11.41
CA GLU A 54 10.86 13.60 10.66
C GLU A 54 10.38 12.60 9.62
N ALA A 55 11.02 12.59 8.45
CA ALA A 55 10.72 11.64 7.41
C ALA A 55 11.17 10.24 7.84
N MET A 56 10.23 9.29 7.94
CA MET A 56 10.52 7.90 8.25
C MET A 56 10.46 7.06 6.96
N ASP A 57 11.55 7.04 6.21
CA ASP A 57 11.64 6.29 4.93
C ASP A 57 11.39 4.79 5.13
N ASN A 58 11.73 4.27 6.30
CA ASN A 58 11.53 2.85 6.64
C ASN A 58 10.06 2.45 6.76
N ALA A 59 9.16 3.39 7.08
CA ALA A 59 7.72 3.12 7.18
C ALA A 59 7.07 2.81 5.82
N SER A 60 7.71 3.24 4.72
CA SER A 60 7.24 3.02 3.35
C SER A 60 7.77 1.71 2.75
N LYS A 61 8.63 0.99 3.46
CA LYS A 61 9.14 -0.31 2.99
C LYS A 61 8.02 -1.34 3.01
N GLN A 62 8.01 -2.20 2.00
CA GLN A 62 7.02 -3.28 1.83
C GLN A 62 7.00 -4.25 3.01
N ASP A 63 8.08 -4.31 3.78
CA ASP A 63 8.27 -5.15 4.95
C ASP A 63 7.95 -4.47 6.29
N ALA A 64 7.56 -3.20 6.29
CA ALA A 64 7.27 -2.47 7.52
C ALA A 64 6.03 -3.04 8.23
N ILE A 65 6.18 -3.35 9.51
CA ILE A 65 5.04 -3.74 10.35
C ILE A 65 4.29 -2.47 10.71
N THR A 66 3.09 -2.30 10.15
CA THR A 66 2.27 -1.11 10.39
C THR A 66 1.02 -1.50 11.16
N ILE A 67 0.77 -0.82 12.25
CA ILE A 67 -0.46 -0.91 13.03
C ILE A 67 -1.29 0.34 12.78
N ALA A 68 -2.52 0.16 12.33
CA ALA A 68 -3.44 1.26 12.09
C ALA A 68 -4.59 1.22 13.10
N ILE A 69 -4.90 2.37 13.71
CA ILE A 69 -6.02 2.53 14.62
C ILE A 69 -6.99 3.52 14.01
N THR A 70 -8.19 3.03 13.70
CA THR A 70 -9.22 3.84 13.06
C THR A 70 -9.98 4.69 14.07
N ARG A 71 -10.76 5.64 13.55
CA ARG A 71 -11.67 6.48 14.35
C ARG A 71 -12.59 5.67 15.28
N ASP A 72 -13.04 4.48 14.83
CA ASP A 72 -13.92 3.60 15.62
C ASP A 72 -13.15 2.73 16.63
N SER A 73 -11.88 3.08 16.91
CA SER A 73 -10.99 2.34 17.81
C SER A 73 -10.76 0.88 17.43
N LYS A 74 -10.89 0.58 16.13
CA LYS A 74 -10.53 -0.72 15.59
C LYS A 74 -9.03 -0.75 15.28
N VAL A 75 -8.37 -1.82 15.66
CA VAL A 75 -6.95 -2.04 15.46
C VAL A 75 -6.73 -2.94 14.25
N TYR A 76 -5.85 -2.54 13.38
CA TYR A 76 -5.44 -3.31 12.20
C TYR A 76 -3.94 -3.53 12.21
N LEU A 77 -3.52 -4.75 11.93
CA LEU A 77 -2.12 -5.12 11.72
C LEU A 77 -1.91 -5.35 10.22
N GLY A 78 -1.27 -4.39 9.56
CA GLY A 78 -1.25 -4.34 8.11
C GLY A 78 -2.66 -4.13 7.54
N GLN A 79 -3.25 -5.18 7.01
CA GLN A 79 -4.60 -5.17 6.44
C GLN A 79 -5.63 -5.93 7.28
N ASP A 80 -5.16 -6.74 8.24
CA ASP A 80 -6.01 -7.60 9.05
C ASP A 80 -6.51 -6.88 10.30
N GLN A 81 -7.80 -6.94 10.55
CA GLN A 81 -8.35 -6.47 11.81
C GLN A 81 -7.96 -7.44 12.93
N VAL A 82 -7.41 -6.91 14.02
CA VAL A 82 -6.97 -7.68 15.17
C VAL A 82 -7.55 -7.13 16.47
N THR A 83 -7.71 -7.99 17.47
CA THR A 83 -8.07 -7.56 18.82
C THR A 83 -6.83 -7.08 19.56
N LEU A 84 -6.99 -6.21 20.57
CA LEU A 84 -5.89 -5.76 21.42
C LEU A 84 -5.19 -6.93 22.13
N ALA A 85 -5.97 -7.96 22.50
CA ALA A 85 -5.42 -9.15 23.15
C ALA A 85 -4.51 -9.99 22.24
N ASP A 86 -4.85 -10.09 20.94
CA ASP A 86 -4.09 -10.87 19.97
C ASP A 86 -2.95 -10.08 19.34
N LEU A 87 -2.98 -8.75 19.45
CA LEU A 87 -2.03 -7.86 18.81
C LEU A 87 -0.59 -8.19 19.19
N GLY A 88 -0.32 -8.33 20.49
CA GLY A 88 1.02 -8.63 21.00
C GLY A 88 1.56 -9.95 20.45
N THR A 89 0.75 -11.00 20.44
CA THR A 89 1.16 -12.33 19.93
C THR A 89 1.46 -12.27 18.44
N LYS A 90 0.57 -11.68 17.64
CA LYS A 90 0.76 -11.56 16.18
C LYS A 90 1.96 -10.70 15.83
N VAL A 91 2.19 -9.60 16.54
CA VAL A 91 3.37 -8.76 16.33
C VAL A 91 4.65 -9.52 16.68
N ASN A 92 4.66 -10.27 17.80
CA ASN A 92 5.80 -11.09 18.17
C ASN A 92 6.13 -12.13 17.09
N ASP A 93 5.13 -12.83 16.55
CA ASP A 93 5.31 -13.83 15.48
C ASP A 93 5.94 -13.20 14.22
N LEU A 94 5.50 -11.99 13.86
CA LEU A 94 6.06 -11.25 12.71
C LEU A 94 7.50 -10.80 12.98
N LEU A 95 7.83 -10.44 14.22
CA LEU A 95 9.17 -9.98 14.60
C LEU A 95 10.20 -11.11 14.68
N GLN A 96 9.80 -12.34 14.94
CA GLN A 96 10.72 -13.49 15.05
C GLN A 96 11.54 -13.71 13.76
N ASN A 97 10.98 -13.35 12.61
CA ASN A 97 11.61 -13.52 11.30
C ASN A 97 12.26 -12.22 10.77
N LYS A 98 12.30 -11.16 11.57
CA LYS A 98 12.84 -9.86 11.16
C LYS A 98 14.04 -9.45 11.99
N THR A 99 15.04 -8.87 11.31
CA THR A 99 16.23 -8.30 11.94
C THR A 99 15.92 -6.91 12.53
N ASP A 100 15.02 -6.18 11.86
CA ASP A 100 14.57 -4.86 12.30
C ASP A 100 13.26 -5.01 13.06
N LYS A 101 13.27 -4.65 14.33
CA LYS A 101 12.14 -4.77 15.25
C LYS A 101 11.41 -3.45 15.44
N THR A 102 11.35 -2.66 14.38
CA THR A 102 10.62 -1.40 14.34
C THR A 102 9.17 -1.63 13.93
N VAL A 103 8.25 -1.05 14.67
CA VAL A 103 6.81 -1.07 14.39
C VAL A 103 6.30 0.33 14.21
N PHE A 104 5.52 0.56 13.15
CA PHE A 104 4.95 1.86 12.85
C PHE A 104 3.49 1.93 13.23
N PHE A 105 3.11 2.98 13.94
CA PHE A 105 1.73 3.25 14.32
C PHE A 105 1.14 4.37 13.49
N ARG A 106 -0.07 4.15 13.00
CA ARG A 106 -0.93 5.13 12.34
C ARG A 106 -2.23 5.24 13.12
N ALA A 107 -2.38 6.29 13.90
CA ALA A 107 -3.60 6.52 14.65
C ALA A 107 -4.41 7.65 14.02
N ASP A 108 -5.73 7.47 13.92
CA ASP A 108 -6.63 8.54 13.52
C ASP A 108 -6.69 9.61 14.62
N GLU A 109 -6.64 10.89 14.24
CA GLU A 109 -6.68 12.01 15.18
C GLU A 109 -7.94 12.01 16.11
N ARG A 110 -8.97 11.29 15.68
CA ARG A 110 -10.26 11.16 16.37
C ARG A 110 -10.42 9.83 17.10
N SER A 111 -9.38 8.98 17.09
CA SER A 111 -9.40 7.71 17.82
C SER A 111 -9.36 7.95 19.33
N HIS A 112 -9.88 7.00 20.10
CA HIS A 112 -9.76 7.05 21.55
C HIS A 112 -8.29 6.88 21.96
N TYR A 113 -7.75 7.86 22.69
CA TYR A 113 -6.36 7.84 23.15
C TYR A 113 -6.04 6.58 23.98
N GLY A 114 -6.96 6.13 24.84
CA GLY A 114 -6.78 4.89 25.61
C GLY A 114 -6.54 3.65 24.75
N THR A 115 -7.24 3.52 23.61
CA THR A 115 -7.01 2.40 22.69
C THR A 115 -5.62 2.45 22.06
N VAL A 116 -5.11 3.65 21.78
CA VAL A 116 -3.76 3.84 21.23
C VAL A 116 -2.72 3.46 22.30
N GLU A 117 -2.91 3.87 23.54
CA GLU A 117 -2.05 3.56 24.68
C GLU A 117 -2.01 2.04 24.93
N ASP A 118 -3.18 1.40 25.02
CA ASP A 118 -3.30 -0.06 25.20
C ASP A 118 -2.60 -0.84 24.06
N ALA A 119 -2.73 -0.37 22.81
CA ALA A 119 -2.08 -0.98 21.66
C ALA A 119 -0.54 -0.83 21.73
N ILE A 120 -0.05 0.34 22.12
CA ILE A 120 1.40 0.57 22.29
C ILE A 120 1.95 -0.31 23.40
N ASP A 121 1.27 -0.46 24.53
CA ASP A 121 1.70 -1.30 25.64
C ASP A 121 1.71 -2.78 25.26
N ALA A 122 0.69 -3.24 24.53
CA ALA A 122 0.65 -4.62 24.03
C ALA A 122 1.84 -4.92 23.10
N VAL A 123 2.20 -3.97 22.25
CA VAL A 123 3.32 -4.10 21.29
C VAL A 123 4.68 -4.04 21.99
N ARG A 124 4.84 -3.18 23.00
CA ARG A 124 6.06 -3.12 23.82
C ARG A 124 6.29 -4.44 24.55
N THR A 125 5.23 -5.01 25.10
CA THR A 125 5.32 -6.31 25.78
C THR A 125 5.70 -7.45 24.82
N ALA A 126 5.39 -7.31 23.53
CA ALA A 126 5.76 -8.27 22.49
C ALA A 126 7.25 -8.25 22.08
N GLY A 127 8.06 -7.31 22.62
CA GLY A 127 9.49 -7.25 22.37
C GLY A 127 9.90 -6.33 21.20
N VAL A 128 9.10 -5.31 20.91
CA VAL A 128 9.45 -4.25 19.94
C VAL A 128 10.52 -3.36 20.53
N GLU A 129 11.56 -3.06 19.75
CA GLU A 129 12.68 -2.22 20.16
C GLU A 129 12.41 -0.75 19.86
N GLU A 130 11.76 -0.47 18.75
CA GLU A 130 11.50 0.90 18.29
C GLU A 130 10.05 1.04 17.80
N ILE A 131 9.41 2.13 18.19
CA ILE A 131 8.04 2.48 17.79
C ILE A 131 8.07 3.82 17.05
N GLY A 132 7.71 3.78 15.77
CA GLY A 132 7.54 4.96 14.93
C GLY A 132 6.08 5.40 14.90
N LEU A 133 5.80 6.64 15.31
CA LEU A 133 4.46 7.22 15.19
C LEU A 133 4.36 7.99 13.87
N LEU A 134 3.50 7.54 12.97
CA LEU A 134 3.29 8.21 11.69
C LEU A 134 2.30 9.36 11.85
N THR A 135 2.74 10.56 11.46
CA THR A 135 1.96 11.80 11.50
C THR A 135 2.00 12.49 10.15
N GLU A 136 1.05 13.38 9.89
CA GLU A 136 1.06 14.20 8.67
C GLU A 136 1.66 15.58 8.97
N ASN A 137 2.48 16.06 8.04
CA ASN A 137 2.87 17.46 8.04
C ASN A 137 1.66 18.31 7.62
N PRO A 138 1.35 19.42 8.32
CA PRO A 138 0.35 20.34 7.84
C PRO A 138 0.77 20.86 6.46
N PRO A 139 -0.18 21.10 5.54
CA PRO A 139 0.14 21.76 4.30
C PRO A 139 0.82 23.10 4.62
N PRO A 140 1.81 23.53 3.83
CA PRO A 140 2.46 24.81 4.03
C PRO A 140 1.38 25.88 4.09
N THR A 141 1.23 26.50 5.25
CA THR A 141 0.33 27.64 5.41
C THR A 141 0.87 28.72 4.51
N ASN A 142 0.16 28.98 3.43
CA ASN A 142 0.44 30.10 2.55
C ASN A 142 0.09 31.38 3.33
N ASN A 143 1.00 31.75 4.25
CA ASN A 143 0.93 32.99 4.98
C ASN A 143 1.24 34.12 3.98
N ARG A 144 0.31 34.36 3.09
CA ARG A 144 0.27 35.60 2.35
C ARG A 144 -0.13 36.68 3.38
N PRO A 145 0.76 37.58 3.76
CA PRO A 145 0.37 38.68 4.61
C PRO A 145 -0.81 39.41 3.92
N PRO A 146 -1.81 39.85 4.67
CA PRO A 146 -2.87 40.64 4.08
C PRO A 146 -2.21 41.84 3.41
N THR A 147 -2.37 41.92 2.09
CA THR A 147 -1.97 43.10 1.31
C THR A 147 -2.78 44.26 1.91
N GLY A 148 -2.11 45.07 2.71
CA GLY A 148 -2.70 46.25 3.30
C GLY A 148 -3.36 47.05 2.19
N ALA A 149 -4.64 47.27 2.33
CA ALA A 149 -5.34 48.36 1.66
C ALA A 149 -4.67 49.63 2.11
N GLY A 150 -3.74 50.15 1.34
CA GLY A 150 -3.32 51.53 1.41
C GLY A 150 -4.41 52.33 0.72
N GLY A 151 -5.23 52.96 1.51
CA GLY A 151 -6.08 54.02 1.05
C GLY A 151 -5.27 55.29 0.81
N GLU A 152 -5.80 56.10 -0.07
CA GLU A 152 -5.53 57.44 -0.50
C GLU A 152 -4.51 57.61 -1.61
#